data_b7722b2fa4dba692c4cd28f1a3f6e147
#
_entry.id   b7722b2fa4dba692c4cd28f1a3f6e147
#
_cell.length_a   1.000
_cell.length_b   1.000
_cell.length_c   1.000
_cell.angle_alpha   90.00
_cell.angle_beta   90.00
_cell.angle_gamma   90.00
#
_symmetry.space_group_name_H-M   'P 1'
#
loop_
_entity.id
_entity.type
_entity.pdbx_description
1 polymer ?
#
loop_
_entity_poly.entity_id
_entity_poly.type
_entity_poly.pdbx_seq_one_letter_code
_entity_poly.pdbx_strand_id
1 'polypeptide(L)'
;MKYFKPLDLPVYGNAEQEFYRLLGEGVIAFDKDNIKTQICLNTIQGHEKDYWYGNGSLFKDFSKKTLIRQADGSQKEHIPDRDPPLNEEDFTILCEQFKGTMFENMYNDLKQRYKIGRVRFMLSNPKTCLSWHTDSTDRIHYPIKTTDQCRMVIEDEVHYMPADTWWHTKTAGNLHTAFNGSNSSRLHLVCCIM
;
A
#
# COMPACT_ATOMS: atom_id res chain seq x y z
N MET A 1 15.94 17.87 1.81
CA MET A 1 15.19 17.01 0.85
C MET A 1 13.95 17.77 0.43
N LYS A 2 13.67 17.80 -0.85
CA LYS A 2 12.54 18.56 -1.43
C LYS A 2 11.23 17.75 -1.38
N TYR A 3 11.34 16.44 -1.63
CA TYR A 3 10.18 15.55 -1.78
C TYR A 3 9.99 14.57 -0.63
N PHE A 4 10.98 14.39 0.22
CA PHE A 4 10.95 13.48 1.36
C PHE A 4 11.15 14.25 2.66
N LYS A 5 10.27 14.03 3.63
CA LYS A 5 10.35 14.65 4.96
C LYS A 5 10.16 13.58 6.04
N PRO A 6 11.12 13.40 6.96
CA PRO A 6 10.90 12.54 8.12
C PRO A 6 9.81 13.14 9.02
N LEU A 7 9.03 12.26 9.65
CA LEU A 7 7.96 12.63 10.56
C LEU A 7 8.27 12.13 11.96
N ASP A 8 7.95 12.95 12.95
CA ASP A 8 8.03 12.61 14.36
C ASP A 8 6.70 11.96 14.81
N LEU A 9 6.59 10.66 14.58
CA LEU A 9 5.48 9.81 14.95
C LEU A 9 6.01 8.63 15.80
N PRO A 10 5.16 7.99 16.64
CA PRO A 10 5.58 6.83 17.43
C PRO A 10 6.19 5.72 16.57
N VAL A 11 7.28 5.11 17.07
CA VAL A 11 7.96 4.02 16.39
C VAL A 11 7.40 2.68 16.88
N TYR A 12 7.24 1.73 15.97
CA TYR A 12 6.64 0.42 16.19
C TYR A 12 7.62 -0.70 15.80
N GLY A 13 8.70 -0.85 16.55
CA GLY A 13 9.82 -1.75 16.23
C GLY A 13 9.48 -3.24 16.08
N ASN A 14 8.27 -3.66 16.46
CA ASN A 14 7.79 -5.04 16.29
C ASN A 14 6.84 -5.21 15.09
N ALA A 15 6.70 -4.20 14.23
CA ALA A 15 5.73 -4.21 13.13
C ALA A 15 5.97 -5.35 12.12
N GLU A 16 7.24 -5.70 11.85
CA GLU A 16 7.56 -6.83 10.99
C GLU A 16 7.10 -8.16 11.61
N GLN A 17 7.39 -8.38 12.88
CA GLN A 17 7.00 -9.60 13.61
C GLN A 17 5.48 -9.73 13.67
N GLU A 18 4.77 -8.66 13.99
CA GLU A 18 3.31 -8.66 14.08
C GLU A 18 2.67 -8.91 12.72
N PHE A 19 3.16 -8.30 11.64
CA PHE A 19 2.66 -8.56 10.29
C PHE A 19 2.78 -10.03 9.90
N TYR A 20 3.96 -10.62 10.11
CA TYR A 20 4.19 -12.03 9.77
C TYR A 20 3.49 -12.99 10.72
N ARG A 21 3.21 -12.61 11.97
CA ARG A 21 2.35 -13.38 12.88
C ARG A 21 0.93 -13.46 12.32
N LEU A 22 0.31 -12.32 11.97
CA LEU A 22 -1.04 -12.29 11.38
C LEU A 22 -1.13 -13.11 10.08
N LEU A 23 -0.09 -13.03 9.26
CA LEU A 23 0.00 -13.81 8.02
C LEU A 23 0.14 -15.30 8.29
N GLY A 24 0.99 -15.69 9.24
CA GLY A 24 1.23 -17.09 9.62
C GLY A 24 0.04 -17.76 10.31
N GLU A 25 -0.73 -17.00 11.08
CA GLU A 25 -1.97 -17.44 11.73
C GLU A 25 -3.18 -17.46 10.77
N GLY A 26 -3.00 -17.01 9.54
CA GLY A 26 -4.08 -16.95 8.54
C GLY A 26 -5.13 -15.86 8.81
N VAL A 27 -4.84 -14.90 9.70
CA VAL A 27 -5.71 -13.73 9.98
C VAL A 27 -5.77 -12.83 8.75
N ILE A 28 -4.63 -12.67 8.07
CA ILE A 28 -4.51 -11.98 6.78
C ILE A 28 -3.81 -12.90 5.77
N ALA A 29 -4.05 -12.65 4.49
CA ALA A 29 -3.36 -13.32 3.39
C ALA A 29 -3.20 -12.38 2.21
N PHE A 30 -2.15 -12.59 1.41
CA PHE A 30 -2.08 -11.96 0.09
C PHE A 30 -3.02 -12.68 -0.87
N ASP A 31 -3.79 -11.90 -1.63
CA ASP A 31 -4.67 -12.45 -2.66
C ASP A 31 -3.82 -13.13 -3.76
N LYS A 32 -4.02 -14.44 -3.95
CA LYS A 32 -3.26 -15.23 -4.91
C LYS A 32 -3.66 -14.95 -6.36
N ASP A 33 -4.89 -14.49 -6.57
CA ASP A 33 -5.50 -14.38 -7.89
C ASP A 33 -5.46 -12.95 -8.44
N ASN A 34 -5.29 -11.93 -7.57
CA ASN A 34 -5.36 -10.52 -7.94
C ASN A 34 -4.05 -9.77 -7.64
N ILE A 35 -4.09 -8.73 -6.81
CA ILE A 35 -2.91 -7.93 -6.51
C ILE A 35 -2.19 -8.53 -5.31
N LYS A 36 -1.35 -9.50 -5.59
CA LYS A 36 -0.61 -10.35 -4.65
C LYS A 36 0.26 -9.62 -3.62
N THR A 37 0.36 -8.29 -3.74
CA THR A 37 1.36 -7.50 -3.01
C THR A 37 0.76 -6.43 -2.12
N GLN A 38 -0.58 -6.40 -1.96
CA GLN A 38 -1.26 -5.38 -1.17
C GLN A 38 -2.27 -6.00 -0.21
N ILE A 39 -2.41 -5.37 0.96
CA ILE A 39 -3.42 -5.63 1.98
C ILE A 39 -3.87 -4.29 2.53
N CYS A 40 -5.17 -3.98 2.47
CA CYS A 40 -5.71 -2.75 3.05
C CYS A 40 -5.80 -2.86 4.57
N LEU A 41 -5.26 -1.87 5.28
CA LEU A 41 -5.43 -1.71 6.72
C LEU A 41 -6.81 -1.16 7.06
N ASN A 42 -7.34 -0.28 6.21
CA ASN A 42 -8.67 0.30 6.33
C ASN A 42 -9.48 0.10 5.04
N THR A 43 -10.79 0.25 5.18
CA THR A 43 -11.77 0.00 4.13
C THR A 43 -12.90 1.02 4.19
N ILE A 44 -13.91 0.85 3.36
CA ILE A 44 -15.15 1.64 3.38
C ILE A 44 -16.24 0.92 4.16
N GLN A 45 -17.30 1.64 4.53
CA GLN A 45 -18.44 1.08 5.24
C GLN A 45 -19.08 -0.10 4.49
N GLY A 46 -19.36 -1.19 5.22
CA GLY A 46 -19.93 -2.42 4.68
C GLY A 46 -18.90 -3.44 4.17
N HIS A 47 -17.60 -3.10 4.21
CA HIS A 47 -16.49 -3.96 3.78
C HIS A 47 -15.47 -4.23 4.90
N GLU A 48 -15.90 -4.15 6.17
CA GLU A 48 -15.02 -4.20 7.35
C GLU A 48 -14.21 -5.52 7.44
N LYS A 49 -14.72 -6.60 6.86
CA LYS A 49 -14.06 -7.92 6.82
C LYS A 49 -13.22 -8.16 5.58
N ASP A 50 -13.31 -7.27 4.59
CA ASP A 50 -12.62 -7.42 3.31
C ASP A 50 -11.40 -6.49 3.21
N TYR A 51 -10.27 -6.95 3.73
CA TYR A 51 -8.99 -6.24 3.65
C TYR A 51 -8.33 -6.28 2.25
N TRP A 52 -8.99 -6.90 1.28
CA TRP A 52 -8.59 -6.80 -0.13
C TRP A 52 -9.36 -5.72 -0.89
N TYR A 53 -10.48 -5.27 -0.33
CA TYR A 53 -11.28 -4.22 -0.95
C TYR A 53 -10.48 -2.91 -1.07
N GLY A 54 -10.32 -2.43 -2.27
CA GLY A 54 -9.48 -1.25 -2.55
C GLY A 54 -8.00 -1.57 -2.86
N ASN A 55 -7.60 -2.82 -2.95
CA ASN A 55 -6.28 -3.16 -3.46
C ASN A 55 -6.13 -2.72 -4.92
N GLY A 56 -4.91 -2.26 -5.28
CA GLY A 56 -4.61 -1.78 -6.63
C GLY A 56 -5.28 -0.47 -7.00
N SER A 57 -5.85 -0.43 -8.21
CA SER A 57 -6.49 0.76 -8.75
C SER A 57 -7.86 1.02 -8.11
N LEU A 58 -8.16 2.29 -7.85
CA LEU A 58 -9.49 2.73 -7.44
C LEU A 58 -10.50 2.73 -8.60
N PHE A 59 -9.99 2.74 -9.83
CA PHE A 59 -10.79 2.80 -11.06
C PHE A 59 -11.06 1.43 -11.68
N LYS A 60 -10.27 0.40 -11.33
CA LYS A 60 -10.38 -0.96 -11.88
C LYS A 60 -10.87 -1.94 -10.84
N ASP A 61 -11.80 -2.80 -11.23
CA ASP A 61 -12.36 -3.83 -10.34
C ASP A 61 -11.66 -5.18 -10.57
N PHE A 62 -10.61 -5.42 -9.79
CA PHE A 62 -9.83 -6.66 -9.89
C PHE A 62 -10.61 -7.90 -9.41
N SER A 63 -11.68 -7.73 -8.62
CA SER A 63 -12.53 -8.85 -8.21
C SER A 63 -13.36 -9.42 -9.37
N LYS A 64 -13.52 -8.64 -10.44
CA LYS A 64 -14.25 -9.01 -11.67
C LYS A 64 -13.32 -9.30 -12.85
N LYS A 65 -12.07 -9.64 -12.57
CA LYS A 65 -11.09 -10.01 -13.60
C LYS A 65 -11.57 -11.22 -14.40
N THR A 66 -11.51 -11.15 -15.73
CA THR A 66 -11.87 -12.21 -16.66
C THR A 66 -10.78 -12.42 -17.71
N LEU A 67 -10.82 -13.58 -18.39
CA LEU A 67 -9.97 -13.83 -19.55
C LEU A 67 -10.82 -13.67 -20.83
N ILE A 68 -10.37 -12.79 -21.71
CA ILE A 68 -11.02 -12.58 -23.02
C ILE A 68 -10.15 -13.23 -24.09
N ARG A 69 -10.77 -14.07 -24.94
CA ARG A 69 -10.11 -14.67 -26.09
C ARG A 69 -9.97 -13.61 -27.19
N GLN A 70 -8.74 -13.44 -27.68
CA GLN A 70 -8.41 -12.54 -28.78
C GLN A 70 -8.70 -13.24 -30.13
N ALA A 71 -8.76 -12.43 -31.21
CA ALA A 71 -8.99 -12.94 -32.56
C ALA A 71 -7.89 -13.90 -33.06
N ASP A 72 -6.67 -13.75 -32.56
CA ASP A 72 -5.52 -14.63 -32.83
C ASP A 72 -5.50 -15.93 -31.98
N GLY A 73 -6.54 -16.16 -31.16
CA GLY A 73 -6.67 -17.31 -30.27
C GLY A 73 -5.97 -17.16 -28.92
N SER A 74 -5.18 -16.11 -28.70
CA SER A 74 -4.57 -15.82 -27.41
C SER A 74 -5.61 -15.40 -26.37
N GLN A 75 -5.24 -15.46 -25.09
CA GLN A 75 -6.08 -14.97 -23.98
C GLN A 75 -5.44 -13.71 -23.38
N LYS A 76 -6.26 -12.69 -23.18
CA LYS A 76 -5.87 -11.44 -22.49
C LYS A 76 -6.70 -11.23 -21.25
N GLU A 77 -6.05 -10.82 -20.16
CA GLU A 77 -6.76 -10.40 -18.95
C GLU A 77 -7.56 -9.12 -19.23
N HIS A 78 -8.81 -9.13 -18.83
CA HIS A 78 -9.70 -7.97 -18.82
C HIS A 78 -10.11 -7.68 -17.39
N ILE A 79 -9.86 -6.46 -16.95
CA ILE A 79 -10.27 -5.95 -15.65
C ILE A 79 -11.20 -4.78 -15.92
N PRO A 80 -12.50 -4.91 -15.62
CA PRO A 80 -13.47 -3.87 -15.89
C PRO A 80 -13.23 -2.63 -15.01
N ASP A 81 -13.74 -1.51 -15.45
CA ASP A 81 -13.79 -0.31 -14.62
C ASP A 81 -14.79 -0.48 -13.48
N ARG A 82 -14.51 0.15 -12.34
CA ARG A 82 -15.47 0.31 -11.26
C ARG A 82 -16.47 1.39 -11.64
N ASP A 83 -17.73 1.14 -11.34
CA ASP A 83 -18.80 2.11 -11.50
C ASP A 83 -19.68 2.10 -10.24
N PRO A 84 -19.63 3.17 -9.42
CA PRO A 84 -18.67 4.29 -9.49
C PRO A 84 -17.24 3.88 -9.08
N PRO A 85 -16.19 4.67 -9.46
CA PRO A 85 -14.85 4.50 -8.94
C PRO A 85 -14.80 4.76 -7.43
N LEU A 86 -13.84 4.13 -6.73
CA LEU A 86 -13.60 4.40 -5.32
C LEU A 86 -12.80 5.68 -5.14
N ASN A 87 -13.05 6.40 -4.03
CA ASN A 87 -12.24 7.53 -3.61
C ASN A 87 -11.35 7.13 -2.43
N GLU A 88 -10.11 7.64 -2.38
CA GLU A 88 -9.20 7.34 -1.28
C GLU A 88 -9.74 7.83 0.08
N GLU A 89 -10.48 8.95 0.10
CA GLU A 89 -11.06 9.53 1.31
C GLU A 89 -12.20 8.72 1.94
N ASP A 90 -12.84 7.81 1.17
CA ASP A 90 -13.92 6.97 1.67
C ASP A 90 -13.41 5.83 2.59
N PHE A 91 -12.11 5.57 2.59
CA PHE A 91 -11.46 4.53 3.40
C PHE A 91 -11.26 5.00 4.84
N THR A 92 -12.32 4.99 5.64
CA THR A 92 -12.34 5.56 7.00
C THR A 92 -12.45 4.54 8.11
N ILE A 93 -12.68 3.25 7.78
CA ILE A 93 -12.99 2.18 8.73
C ILE A 93 -11.82 1.20 8.78
N LEU A 94 -11.29 0.92 9.98
CA LEU A 94 -10.27 -0.10 10.20
C LEU A 94 -10.84 -1.48 9.87
N CYS A 95 -10.11 -2.30 9.10
CA CYS A 95 -10.50 -3.68 8.84
C CYS A 95 -10.47 -4.50 10.15
N GLU A 96 -11.43 -5.41 10.30
CA GLU A 96 -11.62 -6.18 11.55
C GLU A 96 -10.38 -7.00 11.95
N GLN A 97 -9.63 -7.48 10.98
CA GLN A 97 -8.41 -8.27 11.19
C GLN A 97 -7.31 -7.53 11.94
N PHE A 98 -7.37 -6.20 11.96
CA PHE A 98 -6.35 -5.36 12.61
C PHE A 98 -6.79 -4.77 13.95
N LYS A 99 -8.06 -4.97 14.35
CA LYS A 99 -8.56 -4.54 15.65
C LYS A 99 -7.84 -5.28 16.78
N GLY A 100 -7.43 -4.56 17.81
CA GLY A 100 -6.66 -5.08 18.94
C GLY A 100 -5.19 -5.36 18.63
N THR A 101 -4.70 -5.01 17.44
CA THR A 101 -3.29 -5.16 17.06
C THR A 101 -2.53 -3.83 17.16
N MET A 102 -1.20 -3.88 17.07
CA MET A 102 -0.40 -2.65 16.99
C MET A 102 -0.74 -1.80 15.74
N PHE A 103 -1.25 -2.41 14.68
CA PHE A 103 -1.64 -1.69 13.46
C PHE A 103 -2.86 -0.81 13.68
N GLU A 104 -3.75 -1.15 14.62
CA GLU A 104 -4.80 -0.24 15.07
C GLU A 104 -4.21 1.00 15.74
N ASN A 105 -3.18 0.85 16.58
CA ASN A 105 -2.50 1.97 17.21
C ASN A 105 -1.84 2.87 16.16
N MET A 106 -1.11 2.28 15.19
CA MET A 106 -0.51 3.02 14.06
C MET A 106 -1.57 3.80 13.27
N TYR A 107 -2.71 3.18 12.98
CA TYR A 107 -3.82 3.81 12.29
C TYR A 107 -4.40 4.98 13.08
N ASN A 108 -4.60 4.82 14.38
CA ASN A 108 -5.14 5.85 15.26
C ASN A 108 -4.17 7.04 15.41
N ASP A 109 -2.87 6.78 15.53
CA ASP A 109 -1.84 7.84 15.57
C ASP A 109 -1.81 8.67 14.29
N LEU A 110 -1.97 8.03 13.13
CA LEU A 110 -2.10 8.73 11.85
C LEU A 110 -3.36 9.60 11.81
N LYS A 111 -4.52 9.05 12.20
CA LYS A 111 -5.81 9.77 12.21
C LYS A 111 -5.83 10.97 13.15
N GLN A 112 -5.12 10.91 14.27
CA GLN A 112 -5.05 12.03 15.21
C GLN A 112 -4.31 13.23 14.63
N ARG A 113 -3.39 13.01 13.68
CA ARG A 113 -2.47 14.05 13.19
C ARG A 113 -2.74 14.46 11.75
N TYR A 114 -3.40 13.62 10.97
CA TYR A 114 -3.64 13.84 9.55
C TYR A 114 -5.07 13.49 9.15
N LYS A 115 -5.60 14.19 8.16
CA LYS A 115 -6.75 13.70 7.42
C LYS A 115 -6.22 12.61 6.48
N ILE A 116 -6.49 11.36 6.80
CA ILE A 116 -6.00 10.22 6.04
C ILE A 116 -7.12 9.57 5.22
N GLY A 117 -6.73 9.00 4.11
CA GLY A 117 -7.56 8.15 3.27
C GLY A 117 -7.13 6.68 3.38
N ARG A 118 -6.97 6.04 2.23
CA ARG A 118 -6.62 4.63 2.12
C ARG A 118 -5.23 4.32 2.70
N VAL A 119 -5.16 3.30 3.57
CA VAL A 119 -3.91 2.82 4.18
C VAL A 119 -3.70 1.36 3.81
N ARG A 120 -2.51 1.01 3.28
CA ARG A 120 -2.21 -0.32 2.76
C ARG A 120 -0.83 -0.80 3.17
N PHE A 121 -0.73 -2.09 3.44
CA PHE A 121 0.56 -2.79 3.35
C PHE A 121 0.88 -3.05 1.89
N MET A 122 2.08 -2.69 1.49
CA MET A 122 2.59 -2.86 0.13
C MET A 122 3.87 -3.68 0.17
N LEU A 123 3.79 -4.89 -0.35
CA LEU A 123 4.92 -5.81 -0.51
C LEU A 123 5.52 -5.62 -1.90
N SER A 124 6.83 -5.42 -1.98
CA SER A 124 7.59 -5.48 -3.23
C SER A 124 8.47 -6.72 -3.22
N ASN A 125 8.33 -7.56 -4.23
CA ASN A 125 9.18 -8.74 -4.40
C ASN A 125 10.64 -8.34 -4.70
N PRO A 126 11.61 -9.24 -4.48
CA PRO A 126 12.99 -9.00 -4.88
C PRO A 126 13.11 -8.64 -6.36
N LYS A 127 14.04 -7.72 -6.69
CA LYS A 127 14.36 -7.32 -8.07
C LYS A 127 13.15 -6.80 -8.87
N THR A 128 12.26 -6.05 -8.20
CA THR A 128 11.09 -5.43 -8.85
C THR A 128 11.13 -3.91 -8.76
N CYS A 129 10.47 -3.28 -9.72
CA CYS A 129 10.31 -1.84 -9.78
C CYS A 129 8.84 -1.53 -10.16
N LEU A 130 8.27 -0.50 -9.56
CA LEU A 130 6.98 0.02 -10.00
C LEU A 130 7.15 0.82 -11.30
N SER A 131 6.11 0.88 -12.10
CA SER A 131 6.06 1.81 -13.21
C SER A 131 6.14 3.25 -12.71
N TRP A 132 6.71 4.16 -13.51
CA TRP A 132 6.65 5.58 -13.25
C TRP A 132 5.20 6.05 -13.32
N HIS A 133 4.75 6.79 -12.31
CA HIS A 133 3.38 7.31 -12.21
C HIS A 133 3.33 8.55 -11.32
N THR A 134 2.18 9.18 -11.28
CA THR A 134 1.85 10.26 -10.35
C THR A 134 0.66 9.82 -9.49
N ASP A 135 0.61 10.26 -8.26
CA ASP A 135 -0.54 10.07 -7.37
C ASP A 135 -1.43 11.33 -7.35
N SER A 136 -2.67 11.17 -6.93
CA SER A 136 -3.58 12.31 -6.68
C SER A 136 -3.32 13.00 -5.35
N THR A 137 -2.71 12.29 -4.39
CA THR A 137 -2.44 12.79 -3.03
C THR A 137 -1.03 12.41 -2.60
N ASP A 138 -0.50 13.11 -1.59
CA ASP A 138 0.75 12.75 -0.95
C ASP A 138 0.63 11.45 -0.15
N ARG A 139 1.76 10.86 0.20
CA ARG A 139 1.80 9.61 0.96
C ARG A 139 2.61 9.75 2.24
N ILE A 140 2.17 9.06 3.30
CA ILE A 140 3.02 8.74 4.45
C ILE A 140 3.44 7.28 4.31
N HIS A 141 4.73 7.03 4.49
CA HIS A 141 5.32 5.69 4.50
C HIS A 141 5.84 5.34 5.88
N TYR A 142 5.60 4.11 6.30
CA TYR A 142 6.31 3.44 7.38
C TYR A 142 6.95 2.16 6.83
N PRO A 143 8.27 2.16 6.56
CA PRO A 143 8.95 0.94 6.15
C PRO A 143 8.98 -0.05 7.30
N ILE A 144 8.32 -1.20 7.13
CA ILE A 144 8.30 -2.30 8.10
C ILE A 144 9.49 -3.21 7.85
N LYS A 145 9.76 -3.50 6.58
CA LYS A 145 10.91 -4.29 6.13
C LYS A 145 11.52 -3.64 4.90
N THR A 146 12.81 -3.34 4.97
CA THR A 146 13.52 -2.69 3.87
C THR A 146 15.02 -2.96 3.97
N THR A 147 15.75 -2.67 2.91
CA THR A 147 17.22 -2.70 2.88
C THR A 147 17.74 -1.44 2.19
N ASP A 148 19.03 -1.17 2.30
CA ASP A 148 19.70 -0.06 1.61
C ASP A 148 19.66 -0.13 0.08
N GLN A 149 19.25 -1.27 -0.49
CA GLN A 149 19.02 -1.46 -1.92
C GLN A 149 17.59 -1.14 -2.36
N CYS A 150 16.72 -0.78 -1.43
CA CYS A 150 15.36 -0.32 -1.71
C CYS A 150 15.34 1.20 -1.77
N ARG A 151 14.84 1.75 -2.85
CA ARG A 151 14.78 3.22 -3.05
C ARG A 151 13.41 3.62 -3.54
N MET A 152 13.09 4.88 -3.26
CA MET A 152 12.02 5.61 -3.92
C MET A 152 12.63 6.79 -4.65
N VAL A 153 12.14 7.06 -5.84
CA VAL A 153 12.54 8.20 -6.67
C VAL A 153 11.33 9.07 -6.87
N ILE A 154 11.45 10.36 -6.56
CA ILE A 154 10.43 11.38 -6.86
C ILE A 154 11.15 12.46 -7.65
N GLU A 155 10.74 12.67 -8.90
CA GLU A 155 11.41 13.55 -9.85
C GLU A 155 12.92 13.24 -9.93
N ASP A 156 13.76 14.14 -9.50
CA ASP A 156 15.23 14.06 -9.50
C ASP A 156 15.82 13.59 -8.15
N GLU A 157 14.99 13.33 -7.13
CA GLU A 157 15.45 12.92 -5.80
C GLU A 157 15.29 11.43 -5.56
N VAL A 158 16.40 10.76 -5.24
CA VAL A 158 16.45 9.32 -4.89
C VAL A 158 16.65 9.19 -3.39
N HIS A 159 15.76 8.45 -2.72
CA HIS A 159 15.82 8.35 -1.27
C HIS A 159 15.67 6.92 -0.75
N TYR A 160 16.39 6.62 0.32
CA TYR A 160 16.23 5.44 1.16
C TYR A 160 15.46 5.80 2.43
N MET A 161 14.41 5.07 2.73
CA MET A 161 13.65 5.19 3.96
C MET A 161 13.98 4.01 4.86
N PRO A 162 14.72 4.20 5.98
CA PRO A 162 15.04 3.15 6.92
C PRO A 162 13.79 2.51 7.54
N ALA A 163 13.91 1.24 7.97
CA ALA A 163 12.85 0.59 8.73
C ALA A 163 12.56 1.35 10.03
N ASP A 164 11.35 1.21 10.53
CA ASP A 164 10.87 1.82 11.77
C ASP A 164 10.96 3.36 11.80
N THR A 165 10.82 4.00 10.65
CA THR A 165 10.78 5.46 10.50
C THR A 165 9.56 5.89 9.69
N TRP A 166 9.07 7.11 9.99
CA TRP A 166 7.95 7.68 9.27
C TRP A 166 8.42 8.73 8.27
N TRP A 167 7.85 8.70 7.07
CA TRP A 167 8.21 9.60 5.97
C TRP A 167 6.98 10.14 5.27
N HIS A 168 6.89 11.46 5.16
CA HIS A 168 6.01 12.12 4.21
C HIS A 168 6.71 12.20 2.86
N THR A 169 6.02 11.80 1.80
CA THR A 169 6.51 11.83 0.42
C THR A 169 5.55 12.65 -0.45
N LYS A 170 6.09 13.62 -1.15
CA LYS A 170 5.33 14.50 -2.05
C LYS A 170 5.09 13.83 -3.39
N THR A 171 4.13 12.90 -3.42
CA THR A 171 3.77 12.12 -4.63
C THR A 171 2.66 12.77 -5.44
N ALA A 172 1.87 13.68 -4.84
CA ALA A 172 0.80 14.39 -5.52
C ALA A 172 1.31 15.18 -6.73
N GLY A 173 0.92 14.75 -7.95
CA GLY A 173 1.33 15.40 -9.19
C GLY A 173 2.80 15.28 -9.57
N ASN A 174 3.66 14.67 -8.71
CA ASN A 174 5.07 14.47 -8.99
C ASN A 174 5.32 13.05 -9.53
N LEU A 175 6.11 12.95 -10.60
CA LEU A 175 6.46 11.69 -11.23
C LEU A 175 7.37 10.88 -10.31
N HIS A 176 6.97 9.65 -10.00
CA HIS A 176 7.72 8.83 -9.04
C HIS A 176 7.65 7.34 -9.33
N THR A 177 8.59 6.62 -8.74
CA THR A 177 8.65 5.16 -8.71
C THR A 177 9.29 4.68 -7.41
N ALA A 178 9.15 3.40 -7.12
CA ALA A 178 9.84 2.72 -6.03
C ALA A 178 10.35 1.37 -6.52
N PHE A 179 11.57 1.01 -6.12
CA PHE A 179 12.15 -0.27 -6.50
C PHE A 179 12.74 -1.01 -5.30
N ASN A 180 12.78 -2.32 -5.44
CA ASN A 180 13.45 -3.24 -4.55
C ASN A 180 14.60 -3.93 -5.31
N GLY A 181 15.80 -3.40 -5.17
CA GLY A 181 17.03 -3.97 -5.76
C GLY A 181 17.64 -5.11 -4.95
N SER A 182 17.06 -5.46 -3.78
CA SER A 182 17.59 -6.48 -2.89
C SER A 182 17.17 -7.90 -3.28
N ASN A 183 17.68 -8.90 -2.56
CA ASN A 183 17.28 -10.31 -2.67
C ASN A 183 16.17 -10.71 -1.69
N SER A 184 15.68 -9.77 -0.88
CA SER A 184 14.58 -9.98 0.07
C SER A 184 13.37 -9.11 -0.29
N SER A 185 12.18 -9.48 0.21
CA SER A 185 10.98 -8.64 0.04
C SER A 185 11.10 -7.34 0.82
N ARG A 186 10.50 -6.28 0.30
CA ARG A 186 10.30 -4.99 0.95
C ARG A 186 8.84 -4.86 1.35
N LEU A 187 8.55 -4.44 2.59
CA LEU A 187 7.21 -4.22 3.10
C LEU A 187 7.09 -2.82 3.69
N HIS A 188 6.15 -2.03 3.19
CA HIS A 188 5.81 -0.72 3.73
C HIS A 188 4.34 -0.65 4.10
N LEU A 189 4.01 0.03 5.19
CA LEU A 189 2.69 0.62 5.38
C LEU A 189 2.67 1.96 4.65
N VAL A 190 1.67 2.16 3.79
CA VAL A 190 1.53 3.37 2.96
C VAL A 190 0.15 3.97 3.18
N CYS A 191 0.11 5.22 3.58
CA CYS A 191 -1.09 5.97 3.89
C CYS A 191 -1.27 7.14 2.91
N CYS A 192 -2.46 7.31 2.35
CA CYS A 192 -2.84 8.49 1.57
C CYS A 192 -3.18 9.66 2.51
N ILE A 193 -2.69 10.85 2.21
CA ILE A 193 -3.02 12.09 2.95
C ILE A 193 -3.99 12.90 2.09
N MET A 194 -5.08 13.38 2.72
CA MET A 194 -6.17 14.11 2.07
C MET A 194 -6.08 15.62 2.36
#